data_0f1cc48740b11c790fff5c7af2e3e9a6
#
_entry.id   0f1cc48740b11c790fff5c7af2e3e9a6
#
_cell.length_a   1.000
_cell.length_b   1.000
_cell.length_c   1.000
_cell.angle_alpha   90.00
_cell.angle_beta   90.00
_cell.angle_gamma   90.00
#
_symmetry.space_group_name_H-M   'P 1'
#
loop_
_entity.id
_entity.type
_entity.pdbx_description
1 polymer ?
#
loop_
_entity_poly.entity_id
_entity_poly.type
_entity_poly.pdbx_seq_one_letter_code
_entity_poly.pdbx_strand_id
1 'polypeptide(L)'
;MYTIPKTITGVVYDDASGETLIGASVALKNTEVGVVTDLEGQFEIEASEGDVLVVSYTGYNPKEIEIGTADSYEIRLKQGVALDQVTVIGSRGKARTDVERPVPIDVVNFKELASTGQTDLGQMVQFSSPSFNSAKYGVNGTTNYADPASLRGMGPDQSLVTVNGKRRHQFSTLNLNVAPGLGNVVTDLNSVPSAAVKRMEVLRDGAAAQYGSDAIAGIINIALKDQADGGTFITTAGFHSTSPDDDASDGRTFRDGATFKNALNYGFSLGKEGSYFNLTLEHFSFAGTNRSDYYSGTIYPSVPEDQPRDADGNIIATEDYPYLTEDP
;
A
#
# COMPACT_ATOMS: atom_id res chain seq x y z
N MET A 1 35.44 2.91 32.01
CA MET A 1 36.81 2.45 31.72
C MET A 1 37.19 3.17 30.43
N TYR A 2 38.22 4.03 30.46
CA TYR A 2 38.67 4.69 29.22
C TYR A 2 39.45 3.63 28.42
N THR A 3 38.86 3.11 27.35
CA THR A 3 39.56 2.29 26.37
C THR A 3 40.39 3.23 25.47
N ILE A 4 41.68 2.92 25.32
CA ILE A 4 42.56 3.69 24.45
C ILE A 4 42.23 3.28 23.02
N PRO A 5 41.88 4.24 22.11
CA PRO A 5 41.65 3.90 20.71
C PRO A 5 42.93 3.33 20.09
N LYS A 6 42.76 2.27 19.29
CA LYS A 6 43.82 1.63 18.52
C LYS A 6 43.47 1.65 17.04
N THR A 7 44.47 1.59 16.20
CA THR A 7 44.30 1.49 14.78
C THR A 7 43.86 0.07 14.40
N ILE A 8 42.68 -0.04 13.82
CA ILE A 8 42.11 -1.28 13.27
C ILE A 8 42.28 -1.27 11.76
N THR A 9 42.86 -2.31 11.23
CA THR A 9 43.00 -2.53 9.78
C THR A 9 42.14 -3.71 9.33
N GLY A 10 41.83 -3.78 8.06
CA GLY A 10 41.14 -4.95 7.52
C GLY A 10 40.94 -4.90 6.03
N VAL A 11 40.41 -6.00 5.48
CA VAL A 11 40.10 -6.13 4.07
C VAL A 11 38.65 -6.61 3.92
N VAL A 12 37.92 -6.02 3.01
CA VAL A 12 36.53 -6.37 2.71
C VAL A 12 36.45 -7.15 1.41
N TYR A 13 35.85 -8.34 1.47
CA TYR A 13 35.71 -9.27 0.35
C TYR A 13 34.24 -9.55 0.02
N ASP A 14 33.99 -9.87 -1.22
CA ASP A 14 32.77 -10.60 -1.64
C ASP A 14 32.86 -12.06 -1.15
N ASP A 15 31.87 -12.52 -0.41
CA ASP A 15 31.82 -13.89 0.16
C ASP A 15 31.70 -14.96 -0.94
N ALA A 16 31.10 -14.65 -2.08
CA ALA A 16 30.88 -15.60 -3.17
C ALA A 16 32.05 -15.69 -4.15
N SER A 17 32.62 -14.57 -4.58
CA SER A 17 33.72 -14.54 -5.55
C SER A 17 35.11 -14.54 -4.90
N GLY A 18 35.20 -14.06 -3.64
CA GLY A 18 36.48 -13.85 -2.95
C GLY A 18 37.22 -12.61 -3.43
N GLU A 19 36.64 -11.79 -4.31
CA GLU A 19 37.24 -10.54 -4.77
C GLU A 19 37.14 -9.45 -3.71
N THR A 20 38.09 -8.52 -3.69
CA THR A 20 38.08 -7.38 -2.77
C THR A 20 37.06 -6.33 -3.18
N LEU A 21 36.36 -5.73 -2.23
CA LEU A 21 35.35 -4.71 -2.46
C LEU A 21 35.92 -3.30 -2.27
N ILE A 22 36.10 -2.60 -3.40
CA ILE A 22 36.65 -1.24 -3.50
C ILE A 22 35.53 -0.24 -3.17
N GLY A 23 35.78 0.73 -2.26
CA GLY A 23 34.79 1.76 -1.91
C GLY A 23 33.69 1.28 -0.97
N ALA A 24 33.88 0.15 -0.27
CA ALA A 24 32.98 -0.26 0.78
C ALA A 24 33.09 0.69 1.99
N SER A 25 31.96 1.07 2.57
CA SER A 25 31.91 1.96 3.72
C SER A 25 32.09 1.16 5.01
N VAL A 26 33.03 1.59 5.86
CA VAL A 26 33.31 1.03 7.18
C VAL A 26 33.11 2.14 8.20
N ALA A 27 32.13 2.04 9.06
CA ALA A 27 31.77 3.08 10.03
C ALA A 27 31.63 2.49 11.45
N LEU A 28 31.93 3.29 12.45
CA LEU A 28 31.63 2.97 13.84
C LEU A 28 30.15 3.22 14.15
N LYS A 29 29.49 2.22 14.69
CA LYS A 29 28.06 2.28 15.03
C LYS A 29 27.78 3.42 16.01
N ASN A 30 26.74 4.19 15.73
CA ASN A 30 26.31 5.35 16.53
C ASN A 30 27.30 6.52 16.60
N THR A 31 28.25 6.63 15.67
CA THR A 31 29.19 7.74 15.54
C THR A 31 29.20 8.27 14.11
N GLU A 32 29.85 9.41 13.90
CA GLU A 32 30.09 9.98 12.55
C GLU A 32 31.45 9.54 11.97
N VAL A 33 32.16 8.66 12.66
CA VAL A 33 33.49 8.19 12.25
C VAL A 33 33.34 7.04 11.24
N GLY A 34 33.89 7.19 10.05
CA GLY A 34 33.84 6.17 9.02
C GLY A 34 34.91 6.41 7.96
N VAL A 35 35.31 5.35 7.28
CA VAL A 35 36.26 5.33 6.17
C VAL A 35 35.71 4.50 5.03
N VAL A 36 36.32 4.58 3.85
CA VAL A 36 36.01 3.73 2.70
C VAL A 36 37.22 2.88 2.34
N THR A 37 36.98 1.67 1.83
CA THR A 37 38.06 0.78 1.38
C THR A 37 38.74 1.33 0.14
N ASP A 38 40.06 1.12 0.05
CA ASP A 38 40.93 1.49 -1.05
C ASP A 38 40.81 0.55 -2.28
N LEU A 39 41.72 0.67 -3.25
CA LEU A 39 41.72 -0.13 -4.48
C LEU A 39 42.00 -1.62 -4.24
N GLU A 40 42.61 -1.95 -3.15
CA GLU A 40 42.90 -3.31 -2.69
C GLU A 40 41.83 -3.83 -1.73
N GLY A 41 40.77 -3.05 -1.49
CA GLY A 41 39.68 -3.38 -0.56
C GLY A 41 40.06 -3.23 0.92
N GLN A 42 41.17 -2.53 1.23
CA GLN A 42 41.71 -2.34 2.57
C GLN A 42 41.11 -1.09 3.24
N PHE A 43 41.01 -1.13 4.55
CA PHE A 43 40.60 0.02 5.38
C PHE A 43 41.45 0.13 6.63
N GLU A 44 41.53 1.35 7.15
CA GLU A 44 42.17 1.68 8.41
C GLU A 44 41.28 2.67 9.17
N ILE A 45 40.93 2.33 10.43
CA ILE A 45 40.05 3.14 11.26
C ILE A 45 40.50 3.10 12.73
N GLU A 46 40.40 4.23 13.41
CA GLU A 46 40.64 4.28 14.88
C GLU A 46 39.38 3.86 15.64
N ALA A 47 39.51 2.85 16.50
CA ALA A 47 38.42 2.34 17.29
C ALA A 47 38.93 1.70 18.60
N SER A 48 38.00 1.52 19.53
CA SER A 48 38.27 0.91 20.83
C SER A 48 37.71 -0.51 20.91
N GLU A 49 38.27 -1.32 21.80
CA GLU A 49 37.71 -2.64 22.10
C GLU A 49 36.30 -2.51 22.66
N GLY A 50 35.36 -3.27 22.09
CA GLY A 50 33.92 -3.20 22.38
C GLY A 50 33.13 -2.29 21.44
N ASP A 51 33.79 -1.51 20.59
CA ASP A 51 33.09 -0.77 19.52
C ASP A 51 32.58 -1.73 18.45
N VAL A 52 31.54 -1.31 17.71
CA VAL A 52 30.97 -2.11 16.63
C VAL A 52 31.23 -1.42 15.29
N LEU A 53 31.91 -2.12 14.40
CA LEU A 53 32.05 -1.72 13.01
C LEU A 53 30.81 -2.14 12.22
N VAL A 54 30.25 -1.22 11.44
CA VAL A 54 29.22 -1.47 10.46
C VAL A 54 29.85 -1.34 9.08
N VAL A 55 29.96 -2.46 8.37
CA VAL A 55 30.52 -2.50 7.03
C VAL A 55 29.39 -2.67 6.02
N SER A 56 29.30 -1.77 5.04
CA SER A 56 28.28 -1.75 4.01
C SER A 56 28.85 -1.45 2.63
N TYR A 57 28.26 -2.06 1.61
CA TYR A 57 28.60 -1.80 0.22
C TYR A 57 27.34 -1.91 -0.64
N THR A 58 27.26 -1.12 -1.70
CA THR A 58 26.10 -1.12 -2.60
C THR A 58 25.88 -2.50 -3.21
N GLY A 59 24.71 -3.09 -3.01
CA GLY A 59 24.39 -4.45 -3.46
C GLY A 59 24.78 -5.56 -2.47
N TYR A 60 25.22 -5.25 -1.26
CA TYR A 60 25.60 -6.22 -0.22
C TYR A 60 24.84 -5.98 1.08
N ASN A 61 24.62 -7.08 1.85
CA ASN A 61 24.04 -6.97 3.18
C ASN A 61 25.06 -6.33 4.14
N PRO A 62 24.69 -5.30 4.89
CA PRO A 62 25.58 -4.73 5.88
C PRO A 62 25.91 -5.76 6.94
N LYS A 63 27.16 -5.75 7.43
CA LYS A 63 27.66 -6.64 8.47
C LYS A 63 28.16 -5.84 9.65
N GLU A 64 27.72 -6.25 10.84
CA GLU A 64 28.20 -5.67 12.09
C GLU A 64 29.26 -6.60 12.69
N ILE A 65 30.38 -6.02 13.18
CA ILE A 65 31.50 -6.73 13.78
C ILE A 65 31.91 -6.00 15.03
N GLU A 66 31.89 -6.69 16.15
CA GLU A 66 32.38 -6.19 17.44
C GLU A 66 33.92 -6.26 17.46
N ILE A 67 34.56 -5.16 17.81
CA ILE A 67 36.02 -5.06 17.92
C ILE A 67 36.48 -5.71 19.20
N GLY A 68 37.22 -6.78 19.05
CA GLY A 68 37.90 -7.48 20.15
C GLY A 68 39.34 -7.06 20.30
N THR A 69 40.18 -8.02 20.72
CA THR A 69 41.62 -7.81 20.94
C THR A 69 42.45 -7.80 19.64
N ALA A 70 41.89 -8.28 18.53
CA ALA A 70 42.55 -8.30 17.23
C ALA A 70 42.67 -6.89 16.64
N ASP A 71 43.74 -6.63 15.88
CA ASP A 71 43.98 -5.36 15.20
C ASP A 71 43.72 -5.43 13.67
N SER A 72 43.49 -6.66 13.15
CA SER A 72 43.18 -6.88 11.74
C SER A 72 42.00 -7.79 11.53
N TYR A 73 41.11 -7.45 10.58
CA TYR A 73 39.87 -8.14 10.29
C TYR A 73 39.71 -8.47 8.80
N GLU A 74 39.39 -9.72 8.49
CA GLU A 74 38.87 -10.11 7.20
C GLU A 74 37.34 -10.07 7.23
N ILE A 75 36.75 -9.22 6.41
CA ILE A 75 35.32 -9.00 6.40
C ILE A 75 34.74 -9.49 5.08
N ARG A 76 33.93 -10.54 5.13
CA ARG A 76 33.22 -11.06 3.97
C ARG A 76 31.80 -10.55 3.98
N LEU A 77 31.44 -9.77 2.98
CA LEU A 77 30.06 -9.34 2.74
C LEU A 77 29.40 -10.34 1.80
N LYS A 78 28.26 -10.79 2.20
CA LYS A 78 27.40 -11.54 1.29
C LYS A 78 26.75 -10.53 0.37
N GLN A 79 26.78 -10.79 -0.94
CA GLN A 79 25.94 -10.05 -1.85
C GLN A 79 24.55 -9.99 -1.22
N GLY A 80 24.20 -8.81 -0.77
CA GLY A 80 22.83 -8.53 -0.40
C GLY A 80 22.12 -8.69 -1.71
N VAL A 81 21.30 -9.69 -1.78
CA VAL A 81 20.16 -9.61 -2.64
C VAL A 81 19.57 -8.29 -2.18
N ALA A 82 19.75 -7.21 -2.97
CA ALA A 82 19.04 -5.96 -2.75
C ALA A 82 17.65 -6.42 -2.46
N LEU A 83 17.11 -6.16 -1.24
CA LEU A 83 15.90 -6.79 -0.73
C LEU A 83 14.83 -6.60 -1.78
N ASP A 84 14.99 -7.34 -2.67
CA ASP A 84 14.28 -8.10 -3.65
C ASP A 84 12.89 -7.58 -3.80
N GLN A 85 12.83 -6.63 -4.65
CA GLN A 85 11.64 -6.54 -5.45
C GLN A 85 11.59 -7.78 -6.37
N VAL A 86 11.40 -8.95 -5.78
CA VAL A 86 11.08 -10.15 -6.54
C VAL A 86 9.67 -9.97 -7.06
N THR A 87 9.56 -9.44 -8.27
CA THR A 87 8.30 -9.23 -8.93
C THR A 87 7.77 -10.59 -9.41
N VAL A 88 6.61 -10.98 -8.90
CA VAL A 88 5.98 -12.28 -9.23
C VAL A 88 5.23 -12.22 -10.56
N ILE A 89 4.84 -11.01 -11.01
CA ILE A 89 4.13 -10.79 -12.28
C ILE A 89 5.07 -10.52 -13.45
N GLY A 90 4.58 -10.68 -14.65
CA GLY A 90 5.33 -10.42 -15.90
C GLY A 90 6.26 -11.55 -16.33
N SER A 91 6.27 -12.72 -15.65
CA SER A 91 6.98 -13.89 -16.12
C SER A 91 6.28 -15.20 -15.71
N ARG A 92 6.35 -16.22 -16.56
CA ARG A 92 5.90 -17.59 -16.26
C ARG A 92 6.98 -18.43 -15.60
N GLY A 93 8.19 -17.89 -15.47
CA GLY A 93 9.34 -18.53 -14.84
C GLY A 93 9.52 -18.16 -13.38
N LYS A 94 10.66 -18.54 -12.80
CA LYS A 94 11.07 -18.10 -11.47
C LYS A 94 11.10 -16.57 -11.41
N ALA A 95 10.74 -16.03 -10.25
CA ALA A 95 10.79 -14.60 -9.98
C ALA A 95 12.15 -14.01 -10.39
N ARG A 96 12.13 -12.90 -11.11
CA ARG A 96 13.31 -12.15 -11.54
C ARG A 96 13.35 -10.80 -10.85
N THR A 97 14.52 -10.31 -10.57
CA THR A 97 14.75 -8.94 -10.10
C THR A 97 14.44 -7.90 -11.18
N ASP A 98 14.01 -6.71 -10.79
CA ASP A 98 13.33 -5.69 -11.60
C ASP A 98 14.21 -5.01 -12.68
N VAL A 99 15.52 -5.23 -12.69
CA VAL A 99 16.51 -4.45 -13.43
C VAL A 99 16.54 -4.72 -14.94
N GLU A 100 15.87 -5.77 -15.43
CA GLU A 100 16.00 -6.21 -16.84
C GLU A 100 14.67 -6.27 -17.62
N ARG A 101 13.62 -5.57 -17.18
CA ARG A 101 12.31 -5.71 -17.83
C ARG A 101 11.99 -4.57 -18.78
N PRO A 102 11.52 -4.88 -19.99
CA PRO A 102 11.09 -3.88 -20.96
C PRO A 102 9.73 -3.24 -20.60
N VAL A 103 9.03 -3.71 -19.54
CA VAL A 103 7.71 -3.24 -19.15
C VAL A 103 7.77 -2.66 -17.74
N PRO A 104 7.33 -1.41 -17.52
CA PRO A 104 7.37 -0.77 -16.22
C PRO A 104 6.41 -1.45 -15.24
N ILE A 105 6.95 -1.89 -14.11
CA ILE A 105 6.20 -2.45 -12.98
C ILE A 105 6.43 -1.53 -11.79
N ASP A 106 5.35 -0.97 -11.26
CA ASP A 106 5.42 -0.27 -10.00
C ASP A 106 5.35 -1.26 -8.86
N VAL A 107 6.30 -1.19 -7.97
CA VAL A 107 6.32 -2.00 -6.75
C VAL A 107 6.17 -1.09 -5.55
N VAL A 108 5.09 -1.27 -4.81
CA VAL A 108 4.77 -0.50 -3.60
C VAL A 108 4.87 -1.41 -2.40
N ASN A 109 5.79 -1.14 -1.50
CA ASN A 109 5.99 -1.93 -0.29
C ASN A 109 4.93 -1.60 0.78
N PHE A 110 4.67 -2.55 1.68
CA PHE A 110 3.69 -2.37 2.75
C PHE A 110 3.96 -1.11 3.61
N LYS A 111 5.24 -0.80 3.90
CA LYS A 111 5.61 0.40 4.67
C LYS A 111 5.16 1.69 3.96
N GLU A 112 5.29 1.73 2.65
CA GLU A 112 4.85 2.86 1.82
C GLU A 112 3.31 2.94 1.78
N LEU A 113 2.63 1.80 1.56
CA LEU A 113 1.17 1.71 1.64
C LEU A 113 0.64 2.21 3.00
N ALA A 114 1.24 1.76 4.10
CA ALA A 114 0.84 2.15 5.46
C ALA A 114 1.09 3.64 5.74
N SER A 115 2.10 4.25 5.11
CA SER A 115 2.41 5.68 5.28
C SER A 115 1.34 6.61 4.70
N THR A 116 0.44 6.11 3.85
CA THR A 116 -0.67 6.89 3.29
C THR A 116 -1.72 7.28 4.34
N GLY A 117 -1.71 6.66 5.51
CA GLY A 117 -2.70 6.88 6.56
C GLY A 117 -4.09 6.30 6.26
N GLN A 118 -4.24 5.61 5.11
CA GLN A 118 -5.50 4.97 4.75
C GLN A 118 -5.66 3.62 5.47
N THR A 119 -6.91 3.20 5.65
CA THR A 119 -7.25 1.93 6.33
C THR A 119 -7.52 0.80 5.36
N ASP A 120 -8.01 1.11 4.16
CA ASP A 120 -8.40 0.16 3.13
C ASP A 120 -7.30 -0.01 2.10
N LEU A 121 -7.07 -1.26 1.67
CA LEU A 121 -6.01 -1.58 0.72
C LEU A 121 -6.19 -0.85 -0.62
N GLY A 122 -7.41 -0.78 -1.14
CA GLY A 122 -7.72 -0.04 -2.36
C GLY A 122 -7.33 1.44 -2.28
N GLN A 123 -7.65 2.09 -1.15
CA GLN A 123 -7.27 3.49 -0.92
C GLN A 123 -5.77 3.67 -0.73
N MET A 124 -5.10 2.77 -0.01
CA MET A 124 -3.63 2.81 0.12
C MET A 124 -2.95 2.81 -1.25
N VAL A 125 -3.41 1.96 -2.18
CA VAL A 125 -2.85 1.88 -3.54
C VAL A 125 -3.18 3.12 -4.36
N GLN A 126 -4.38 3.67 -4.22
CA GLN A 126 -4.77 4.90 -4.94
C GLN A 126 -3.85 6.08 -4.63
N PHE A 127 -3.41 6.21 -3.38
CA PHE A 127 -2.46 7.25 -2.98
C PHE A 127 -1.00 6.94 -3.34
N SER A 128 -0.70 5.68 -3.64
CA SER A 128 0.68 5.24 -3.94
C SER A 128 0.94 5.02 -5.42
N SER A 129 -0.09 4.72 -6.24
CA SER A 129 0.05 4.44 -7.68
C SER A 129 -0.81 5.38 -8.53
N PRO A 130 -0.22 6.32 -9.28
CA PRO A 130 -0.97 7.35 -10.02
C PRO A 130 -1.93 6.82 -11.10
N SER A 131 -1.70 5.62 -11.61
CA SER A 131 -2.56 5.02 -12.65
C SER A 131 -3.71 4.19 -12.09
N PHE A 132 -3.72 3.97 -10.78
CA PHE A 132 -4.73 3.19 -10.08
C PHE A 132 -5.86 4.10 -9.59
N ASN A 133 -7.09 3.62 -9.72
CA ASN A 133 -8.27 4.29 -9.20
C ASN A 133 -9.17 3.26 -8.47
N SER A 134 -9.54 3.58 -7.24
CA SER A 134 -10.50 2.85 -6.44
C SER A 134 -11.35 3.86 -5.67
N ALA A 135 -12.30 4.47 -6.37
CA ALA A 135 -13.15 5.49 -5.79
C ALA A 135 -14.19 4.86 -4.85
N LYS A 136 -14.32 5.43 -3.65
CA LYS A 136 -15.39 5.10 -2.71
C LYS A 136 -16.66 5.84 -3.11
N TYR A 137 -17.57 5.14 -3.76
CA TYR A 137 -18.90 5.65 -4.06
C TYR A 137 -19.86 5.32 -2.91
N GLY A 138 -19.84 6.07 -1.84
CA GLY A 138 -20.56 5.80 -0.60
C GLY A 138 -22.09 5.86 -0.66
N VAL A 139 -22.72 5.81 -1.84
CA VAL A 139 -24.14 6.17 -1.98
C VAL A 139 -25.03 5.01 -2.41
N ASN A 140 -24.53 3.86 -2.81
CA ASN A 140 -25.40 2.84 -3.41
C ASN A 140 -24.94 1.39 -3.24
N GLY A 141 -25.78 0.58 -2.67
CA GLY A 141 -25.89 -0.87 -2.74
C GLY A 141 -24.56 -1.63 -2.82
N THR A 142 -24.15 -2.02 -3.99
CA THR A 142 -22.98 -2.87 -4.24
C THR A 142 -21.64 -2.19 -3.96
N THR A 143 -21.52 -0.90 -4.26
CA THR A 143 -20.28 -0.13 -4.07
C THR A 143 -19.98 0.19 -2.61
N ASN A 144 -20.94 -0.03 -1.70
CA ASN A 144 -20.68 0.02 -0.26
C ASN A 144 -19.92 -1.20 0.24
N TYR A 145 -19.93 -2.31 -0.51
CA TYR A 145 -19.34 -3.59 -0.10
C TYR A 145 -18.07 -3.95 -0.86
N ALA A 146 -17.87 -3.41 -2.04
CA ALA A 146 -16.71 -3.69 -2.87
C ALA A 146 -16.28 -2.44 -3.64
N ASP A 147 -15.07 -1.97 -3.39
CA ASP A 147 -14.48 -0.84 -4.10
C ASP A 147 -13.88 -1.34 -5.42
N PRO A 148 -14.39 -0.90 -6.58
CA PRO A 148 -13.88 -1.34 -7.87
C PRO A 148 -12.45 -0.84 -8.09
N ALA A 149 -11.52 -1.75 -8.33
CA ALA A 149 -10.15 -1.44 -8.71
C ALA A 149 -10.04 -1.26 -10.21
N SER A 150 -9.59 -0.11 -10.67
CA SER A 150 -9.37 0.17 -12.09
C SER A 150 -7.98 0.73 -12.35
N LEU A 151 -7.47 0.50 -13.54
CA LEU A 151 -6.18 1.01 -14.00
C LEU A 151 -6.37 1.86 -15.26
N ARG A 152 -5.64 2.99 -15.32
CA ARG A 152 -5.56 3.85 -16.52
C ARG A 152 -6.92 4.36 -17.01
N GLY A 153 -7.90 4.49 -16.13
CA GLY A 153 -9.26 4.91 -16.47
C GLY A 153 -10.10 3.88 -17.23
N MET A 154 -9.62 2.63 -17.34
CA MET A 154 -10.35 1.53 -17.99
C MET A 154 -11.28 0.85 -16.98
N GLY A 155 -12.21 0.02 -17.48
CA GLY A 155 -13.15 -0.70 -16.63
C GLY A 155 -12.48 -1.64 -15.60
N PRO A 156 -13.09 -1.84 -14.44
CA PRO A 156 -12.52 -2.72 -13.42
C PRO A 156 -12.45 -4.19 -13.83
N ASP A 157 -13.27 -4.62 -14.77
CA ASP A 157 -13.25 -5.95 -15.41
C ASP A 157 -12.04 -6.15 -16.33
N GLN A 158 -11.37 -5.08 -16.74
CA GLN A 158 -10.18 -5.09 -17.59
C GLN A 158 -8.88 -5.05 -16.79
N SER A 159 -8.97 -5.02 -15.45
CA SER A 159 -7.85 -5.02 -14.54
C SER A 159 -7.78 -6.36 -13.79
N LEU A 160 -6.77 -7.17 -14.10
CA LEU A 160 -6.59 -8.47 -13.46
C LEU A 160 -5.98 -8.31 -12.06
N VAL A 161 -6.65 -8.84 -11.06
CA VAL A 161 -6.12 -8.93 -9.70
C VAL A 161 -5.62 -10.34 -9.42
N THR A 162 -4.42 -10.44 -8.89
CA THR A 162 -3.81 -11.71 -8.48
C THR A 162 -3.31 -11.63 -7.02
N VAL A 163 -3.29 -12.77 -6.34
CA VAL A 163 -2.67 -12.92 -5.02
C VAL A 163 -1.58 -13.98 -5.15
N ASN A 164 -0.33 -13.62 -4.84
CA ASN A 164 0.84 -14.46 -5.08
C ASN A 164 0.87 -15.05 -6.50
N GLY A 165 0.55 -14.21 -7.50
CA GLY A 165 0.51 -14.61 -8.91
C GLY A 165 -0.68 -15.47 -9.32
N LYS A 166 -1.59 -15.81 -8.41
CA LYS A 166 -2.81 -16.59 -8.70
C LYS A 166 -4.01 -15.65 -8.84
N ARG A 167 -4.80 -15.83 -9.89
CA ARG A 167 -6.00 -15.03 -10.16
C ARG A 167 -6.94 -15.00 -8.95
N ARG A 168 -7.33 -13.82 -8.51
CA ARG A 168 -8.35 -13.64 -7.49
C ARG A 168 -9.74 -13.78 -8.12
N HIS A 169 -10.68 -14.37 -7.38
CA HIS A 169 -12.08 -14.42 -7.81
C HIS A 169 -12.70 -13.02 -7.78
N GLN A 170 -13.67 -12.83 -8.65
CA GLN A 170 -14.47 -11.62 -8.71
C GLN A 170 -15.56 -11.64 -7.63
N PHE A 171 -16.03 -10.46 -7.26
CA PHE A 171 -17.16 -10.31 -6.36
C PHE A 171 -18.45 -10.73 -7.08
N SER A 172 -19.34 -11.45 -6.41
CA SER A 172 -20.51 -12.09 -7.03
C SER A 172 -21.65 -11.14 -7.38
N THR A 173 -21.47 -9.84 -7.23
CA THR A 173 -22.51 -8.84 -7.49
C THR A 173 -22.10 -7.92 -8.63
N LEU A 174 -23.06 -7.64 -9.53
CA LEU A 174 -22.87 -6.66 -10.59
C LEU A 174 -22.83 -5.25 -10.02
N ASN A 175 -21.98 -4.42 -10.58
CA ASN A 175 -21.98 -2.98 -10.32
C ASN A 175 -23.12 -2.34 -11.11
N LEU A 176 -24.23 -2.04 -10.43
CA LEU A 176 -25.45 -1.52 -11.05
C LEU A 176 -25.60 0.00 -10.98
N ASN A 177 -24.66 0.68 -10.32
CA ASN A 177 -24.78 2.12 -10.08
C ASN A 177 -23.94 2.95 -11.07
N VAL A 178 -24.15 4.26 -11.04
CA VAL A 178 -23.49 5.27 -11.88
C VAL A 178 -21.98 5.39 -11.60
N ALA A 179 -21.35 4.30 -11.15
CA ALA A 179 -19.93 4.21 -10.91
C ALA A 179 -19.20 3.72 -12.16
N PRO A 180 -17.90 3.96 -12.30
CA PRO A 180 -17.09 3.33 -13.34
C PRO A 180 -17.25 1.81 -13.32
N GLY A 181 -17.52 1.23 -14.48
CA GLY A 181 -17.75 -0.21 -14.60
C GLY A 181 -19.21 -0.63 -14.37
N LEU A 182 -20.18 0.22 -14.67
CA LEU A 182 -21.60 -0.14 -14.67
C LEU A 182 -21.81 -1.44 -15.49
N GLY A 183 -22.49 -2.41 -14.88
CA GLY A 183 -22.76 -3.73 -15.48
C GLY A 183 -21.62 -4.74 -15.37
N ASN A 184 -20.48 -4.36 -14.79
CA ASN A 184 -19.32 -5.24 -14.65
C ASN A 184 -19.28 -5.89 -13.26
N VAL A 185 -18.62 -7.04 -13.18
CA VAL A 185 -18.19 -7.62 -11.92
C VAL A 185 -16.80 -7.06 -11.56
N VAL A 186 -16.56 -6.87 -10.28
CA VAL A 186 -15.33 -6.28 -9.79
C VAL A 186 -14.56 -7.24 -8.90
N THR A 187 -13.27 -7.03 -8.75
CA THR A 187 -12.48 -7.70 -7.72
C THR A 187 -12.29 -6.75 -6.54
N ASP A 188 -12.70 -7.21 -5.37
CA ASP A 188 -12.56 -6.45 -4.14
C ASP A 188 -11.17 -6.66 -3.53
N LEU A 189 -10.37 -5.60 -3.49
CA LEU A 189 -9.04 -5.59 -2.85
C LEU A 189 -9.14 -5.60 -1.33
N ASN A 190 -10.19 -5.04 -0.77
CA ASN A 190 -10.37 -4.91 0.67
C ASN A 190 -10.72 -6.25 1.34
N SER A 191 -11.03 -7.28 0.55
CA SER A 191 -11.15 -8.65 1.05
C SER A 191 -9.81 -9.29 1.47
N VAL A 192 -8.69 -8.65 1.18
CA VAL A 192 -7.35 -9.05 1.64
C VAL A 192 -6.93 -8.15 2.79
N PRO A 193 -6.70 -8.69 4.01
CA PRO A 193 -6.23 -7.89 5.13
C PRO A 193 -4.94 -7.14 4.75
N SER A 194 -4.92 -5.83 4.95
CA SER A 194 -3.76 -5.01 4.58
C SER A 194 -2.48 -5.46 5.31
N ALA A 195 -2.61 -5.92 6.55
CA ALA A 195 -1.50 -6.44 7.34
C ALA A 195 -0.89 -7.75 6.78
N ALA A 196 -1.60 -8.48 5.91
CA ALA A 196 -1.08 -9.67 5.23
C ALA A 196 -0.19 -9.31 4.03
N VAL A 197 -0.24 -8.09 3.55
CA VAL A 197 0.46 -7.66 2.34
C VAL A 197 1.93 -7.39 2.64
N LYS A 198 2.83 -7.99 1.85
CA LYS A 198 4.26 -7.69 1.82
C LYS A 198 4.53 -6.51 0.90
N ARG A 199 3.96 -6.56 -0.32
CA ARG A 199 4.03 -5.53 -1.35
C ARG A 199 2.92 -5.70 -2.37
N MET A 200 2.68 -4.65 -3.12
CA MET A 200 1.83 -4.70 -4.32
C MET A 200 2.66 -4.40 -5.55
N GLU A 201 2.34 -5.07 -6.64
CA GLU A 201 2.99 -4.93 -7.92
C GLU A 201 1.95 -4.55 -8.96
N VAL A 202 2.12 -3.41 -9.62
CA VAL A 202 1.19 -2.91 -10.64
C VAL A 202 1.90 -2.92 -11.99
N LEU A 203 1.51 -3.86 -12.83
CA LEU A 203 1.96 -3.95 -14.23
C LEU A 203 0.95 -3.25 -15.13
N ARG A 204 1.36 -2.17 -15.78
CA ARG A 204 0.47 -1.28 -16.53
C ARG A 204 0.33 -1.58 -18.00
N ASP A 205 1.18 -2.43 -18.58
CA ASP A 205 1.21 -2.65 -20.02
C ASP A 205 1.63 -4.07 -20.39
N GLY A 206 1.26 -4.51 -21.61
CA GLY A 206 1.68 -5.81 -22.16
C GLY A 206 1.12 -7.05 -21.46
N ALA A 207 0.23 -6.89 -20.48
CA ALA A 207 -0.23 -7.97 -19.63
C ALA A 207 -1.20 -8.92 -20.34
N ALA A 208 -2.04 -8.41 -21.24
CA ALA A 208 -3.08 -9.20 -21.91
C ALA A 208 -2.52 -10.37 -22.73
N ALA A 209 -1.36 -10.20 -23.36
CA ALA A 209 -0.71 -11.24 -24.13
C ALA A 209 -0.30 -12.46 -23.29
N GLN A 210 -0.01 -12.25 -22.01
CA GLN A 210 0.46 -13.29 -21.11
C GLN A 210 -0.63 -13.81 -20.17
N TYR A 211 -1.55 -12.95 -19.76
CA TYR A 211 -2.53 -13.22 -18.70
C TYR A 211 -3.97 -13.29 -19.16
N GLY A 212 -4.24 -12.95 -20.43
CA GLY A 212 -5.56 -13.01 -21.05
C GLY A 212 -6.32 -11.67 -21.06
N SER A 213 -7.57 -11.74 -21.54
CA SER A 213 -8.40 -10.57 -21.83
C SER A 213 -8.73 -9.69 -20.62
N ASP A 214 -8.70 -10.24 -19.41
CA ASP A 214 -9.01 -9.50 -18.19
C ASP A 214 -7.85 -8.58 -17.76
N ALA A 215 -6.69 -8.68 -18.43
CA ALA A 215 -5.50 -7.89 -18.11
C ALA A 215 -5.21 -6.83 -19.19
N ILE A 216 -6.24 -6.31 -19.86
CA ILE A 216 -6.09 -5.28 -20.90
C ILE A 216 -5.55 -3.98 -20.30
N ALA A 217 -6.12 -3.55 -19.17
CA ALA A 217 -5.65 -2.36 -18.46
C ALA A 217 -4.33 -2.60 -17.71
N GLY A 218 -4.12 -3.83 -17.28
CA GLY A 218 -2.93 -4.23 -16.53
C GLY A 218 -3.22 -5.28 -15.47
N ILE A 219 -2.24 -5.50 -14.61
CA ILE A 219 -2.31 -6.47 -13.50
C ILE A 219 -1.97 -5.79 -12.18
N ILE A 220 -2.72 -6.14 -11.16
CA ILE A 220 -2.43 -5.80 -9.77
C ILE A 220 -2.13 -7.12 -9.05
N ASN A 221 -0.88 -7.32 -8.67
CA ASN A 221 -0.49 -8.49 -7.89
C ASN A 221 -0.26 -8.13 -6.43
N ILE A 222 -0.93 -8.84 -5.53
CA ILE A 222 -0.76 -8.74 -4.09
C ILE A 222 0.19 -9.85 -3.66
N ALA A 223 1.41 -9.50 -3.29
CA ALA A 223 2.34 -10.42 -2.69
C ALA A 223 2.11 -10.46 -1.17
N LEU A 224 1.76 -11.61 -0.65
CA LEU A 224 1.55 -11.81 0.77
C LEU A 224 2.88 -11.97 1.52
N LYS A 225 2.86 -11.69 2.83
CA LYS A 225 4.01 -11.92 3.71
C LYS A 225 4.36 -13.40 3.76
N ASP A 226 5.63 -13.68 3.66
CA ASP A 226 6.27 -14.99 3.70
C ASP A 226 7.20 -15.15 4.91
N GLN A 227 7.07 -14.26 5.88
CA GLN A 227 7.87 -14.27 7.10
C GLN A 227 7.64 -15.58 7.86
N ALA A 228 8.73 -16.26 8.18
CA ALA A 228 8.72 -17.55 8.88
C ALA A 228 8.81 -17.40 10.39
N ASP A 229 9.29 -16.25 10.90
CA ASP A 229 9.49 -16.02 12.33
C ASP A 229 9.08 -14.59 12.70
N GLY A 230 8.40 -14.49 13.85
CA GLY A 230 7.98 -13.22 14.42
C GLY A 230 6.72 -12.64 13.80
N GLY A 231 6.32 -11.48 14.29
CA GLY A 231 5.06 -10.87 13.87
C GLY A 231 5.01 -9.37 14.04
N THR A 232 3.91 -8.80 13.57
CA THR A 232 3.61 -7.37 13.62
C THR A 232 2.19 -7.19 14.14
N PHE A 233 2.02 -6.33 15.13
CA PHE A 233 0.73 -5.87 15.58
C PHE A 233 0.58 -4.38 15.27
N ILE A 234 -0.53 -4.01 14.63
CA ILE A 234 -0.82 -2.64 14.22
C ILE A 234 -2.19 -2.26 14.77
N THR A 235 -2.24 -1.13 15.45
CA THR A 235 -3.49 -0.49 15.86
C THR A 235 -3.58 0.87 15.19
N THR A 236 -4.74 1.15 14.59
CA THR A 236 -5.06 2.45 14.00
C THR A 236 -6.36 2.94 14.61
N ALA A 237 -6.37 4.16 15.11
CA ALA A 237 -7.57 4.83 15.59
C ALA A 237 -7.65 6.23 14.98
N GLY A 238 -8.83 6.64 14.59
CA GLY A 238 -9.04 7.96 13.98
C GLY A 238 -10.49 8.39 14.02
N PHE A 239 -10.73 9.63 13.67
CA PHE A 239 -12.05 10.22 13.45
C PHE A 239 -11.92 11.41 12.50
N HIS A 240 -13.03 11.80 11.89
CA HIS A 240 -13.09 13.02 11.10
C HIS A 240 -13.49 14.20 11.99
N SER A 241 -12.82 15.34 11.81
CA SER A 241 -13.18 16.61 12.43
C SER A 241 -13.24 17.65 11.33
N THR A 242 -14.40 18.22 11.10
CA THR A 242 -14.64 19.20 10.03
C THR A 242 -15.44 20.36 10.60
N SER A 243 -15.00 21.57 10.30
CA SER A 243 -15.75 22.80 10.54
C SER A 243 -16.01 23.42 9.17
N PRO A 244 -17.19 23.16 8.58
CA PRO A 244 -17.55 23.78 7.31
C PRO A 244 -17.59 25.30 7.48
N ASP A 245 -17.10 26.01 6.48
CA ASP A 245 -17.05 27.49 6.45
C ASP A 245 -18.23 28.01 5.61
N ASP A 246 -19.41 27.46 5.87
CA ASP A 246 -20.64 27.83 5.18
C ASP A 246 -21.71 28.37 6.15
N ASP A 247 -22.59 29.23 5.63
CA ASP A 247 -23.69 29.83 6.42
C ASP A 247 -24.69 28.78 6.92
N ALA A 248 -24.73 27.60 6.29
CA ALA A 248 -25.63 26.50 6.64
C ALA A 248 -25.17 25.70 7.87
N SER A 249 -23.88 25.72 8.16
CA SER A 249 -23.32 24.93 9.29
C SER A 249 -23.47 25.61 10.65
N ASP A 250 -23.87 26.87 10.70
CA ASP A 250 -23.99 27.69 11.93
C ASP A 250 -22.72 27.61 12.81
N GLY A 251 -21.53 27.51 12.17
CA GLY A 251 -20.24 27.41 12.85
C GLY A 251 -20.01 26.10 13.63
N ARG A 252 -20.84 25.09 13.40
CA ARG A 252 -20.74 23.78 14.11
C ARG A 252 -19.54 22.98 13.61
N THR A 253 -18.79 22.42 14.55
CA THR A 253 -17.77 21.41 14.28
C THR A 253 -18.37 20.02 14.35
N PHE A 254 -18.29 19.27 13.25
CA PHE A 254 -18.70 17.87 13.19
C PHE A 254 -17.52 16.97 13.56
N ARG A 255 -17.75 16.02 14.48
CA ARG A 255 -16.82 14.95 14.83
C ARG A 255 -17.50 13.62 14.65
N ASP A 256 -17.15 12.90 13.60
CA ASP A 256 -17.83 11.67 13.17
C ASP A 256 -16.85 10.68 12.55
N GLY A 257 -17.36 9.54 12.03
CA GLY A 257 -16.56 8.56 11.32
C GLY A 257 -15.45 7.95 12.18
N ALA A 258 -15.71 7.71 13.46
CA ALA A 258 -14.73 7.06 14.34
C ALA A 258 -14.29 5.72 13.72
N THR A 259 -13.00 5.56 13.55
CA THR A 259 -12.38 4.39 12.93
C THR A 259 -11.49 3.71 13.95
N PHE A 260 -11.60 2.39 14.04
CA PHE A 260 -10.73 1.58 14.87
C PHE A 260 -10.37 0.29 14.14
N LYS A 261 -9.06 0.05 13.97
CA LYS A 261 -8.52 -1.11 13.28
C LYS A 261 -7.43 -1.75 14.11
N ASN A 262 -7.52 -3.07 14.31
CA ASN A 262 -6.46 -3.89 14.86
C ASN A 262 -6.07 -4.96 13.86
N ALA A 263 -4.79 -5.12 13.64
CA ALA A 263 -4.27 -6.13 12.74
C ALA A 263 -3.07 -6.83 13.37
N LEU A 264 -3.10 -8.15 13.38
CA LEU A 264 -2.02 -9.03 13.81
C LEU A 264 -1.57 -9.86 12.62
N ASN A 265 -0.29 -9.87 12.33
CA ASN A 265 0.33 -10.83 11.41
C ASN A 265 1.45 -11.55 12.16
N TYR A 266 1.49 -12.87 12.06
CA TYR A 266 2.53 -13.68 12.67
C TYR A 266 2.94 -14.86 11.80
N GLY A 267 4.24 -15.08 11.66
CA GLY A 267 4.84 -16.18 10.93
C GLY A 267 5.43 -17.25 11.84
N PHE A 268 5.27 -18.48 11.43
CA PHE A 268 5.81 -19.66 12.12
C PHE A 268 6.63 -20.47 11.12
N SER A 269 7.83 -20.86 11.53
CA SER A 269 8.64 -21.83 10.79
C SER A 269 8.06 -23.24 10.97
N LEU A 270 7.88 -23.97 9.87
CA LEU A 270 7.38 -25.35 9.87
C LEU A 270 8.47 -26.28 9.32
N GLY A 271 9.09 -27.05 10.23
CA GLY A 271 10.09 -28.05 9.85
C GLY A 271 11.47 -27.47 9.54
N LYS A 272 12.28 -28.23 8.76
CA LYS A 272 13.72 -27.95 8.59
C LYS A 272 14.10 -27.30 7.24
N GLU A 273 13.18 -27.16 6.29
CA GLU A 273 13.51 -26.75 4.92
C GLU A 273 12.66 -25.56 4.44
N GLY A 274 12.68 -24.44 5.19
CA GLY A 274 12.08 -23.20 4.70
C GLY A 274 10.56 -23.20 4.52
N SER A 275 9.86 -24.23 5.01
CA SER A 275 8.40 -24.23 5.08
C SER A 275 7.93 -23.29 6.19
N TYR A 276 6.89 -22.53 5.91
CA TYR A 276 6.35 -21.58 6.88
C TYR A 276 4.82 -21.57 6.85
N PHE A 277 4.26 -21.11 7.96
CA PHE A 277 2.85 -20.73 8.06
C PHE A 277 2.77 -19.29 8.51
N ASN A 278 2.00 -18.47 7.79
CA ASN A 278 1.80 -17.06 8.12
C ASN A 278 0.31 -16.81 8.34
N LEU A 279 -0.05 -16.29 9.51
CA LEU A 279 -1.41 -15.99 9.92
C LEU A 279 -1.61 -14.49 10.04
N THR A 280 -2.70 -13.99 9.46
CA THR A 280 -3.12 -12.61 9.64
C THR A 280 -4.55 -12.57 10.16
N LEU A 281 -4.76 -11.78 11.20
CA LEU A 281 -6.06 -11.46 11.75
C LEU A 281 -6.24 -9.94 11.69
N GLU A 282 -7.36 -9.50 11.17
CA GLU A 282 -7.69 -8.07 11.08
C GLU A 282 -9.13 -7.85 11.57
N HIS A 283 -9.29 -6.89 12.46
CA HIS A 283 -10.60 -6.39 12.88
C HIS A 283 -10.67 -4.90 12.55
N PHE A 284 -11.71 -4.53 11.83
CA PHE A 284 -11.96 -3.17 11.40
C PHE A 284 -13.37 -2.74 11.79
N SER A 285 -13.48 -1.57 12.43
CA SER A 285 -14.75 -0.94 12.80
C SER A 285 -14.72 0.51 12.32
N PHE A 286 -15.80 0.90 11.68
CA PHE A 286 -15.99 2.23 11.14
C PHE A 286 -17.38 2.74 11.48
N ALA A 287 -17.47 3.89 12.14
CA ALA A 287 -18.74 4.57 12.43
C ALA A 287 -19.16 5.43 11.23
N GLY A 288 -20.44 5.54 11.01
CA GLY A 288 -21.00 6.38 9.96
C GLY A 288 -20.64 7.86 10.12
N THR A 289 -20.63 8.56 9.00
CA THR A 289 -20.55 10.03 8.95
C THR A 289 -21.93 10.57 8.61
N ASN A 290 -22.36 11.63 9.29
CA ASN A 290 -23.60 12.34 8.96
C ASN A 290 -23.35 13.84 9.01
N ARG A 291 -23.25 14.43 7.83
CA ARG A 291 -22.98 15.87 7.63
C ARG A 291 -24.06 16.53 6.77
N SER A 292 -25.12 15.79 6.46
CA SER A 292 -26.27 16.37 5.79
C SER A 292 -27.07 17.23 6.76
N ASP A 293 -27.48 18.38 6.30
CA ASP A 293 -28.49 19.21 6.96
C ASP A 293 -29.84 19.01 6.27
N TYR A 294 -30.89 19.56 6.86
CA TYR A 294 -32.19 19.57 6.20
C TYR A 294 -32.11 20.34 4.90
N TYR A 295 -32.65 19.76 3.84
CA TYR A 295 -32.75 20.46 2.57
C TYR A 295 -33.70 21.63 2.73
N SER A 296 -33.20 22.85 2.63
CA SER A 296 -33.99 24.08 2.76
C SER A 296 -34.46 24.66 1.41
N GLY A 297 -34.07 24.01 0.32
CA GLY A 297 -34.45 24.43 -1.03
C GLY A 297 -35.77 23.81 -1.48
N THR A 298 -36.25 24.24 -2.62
CA THR A 298 -37.44 23.68 -3.28
C THR A 298 -37.11 22.28 -3.82
N ILE A 299 -37.81 21.24 -3.32
CA ILE A 299 -37.60 19.84 -3.77
C ILE A 299 -37.99 19.67 -5.25
N TYR A 300 -38.90 20.48 -5.73
CA TYR A 300 -39.34 20.53 -7.13
C TYR A 300 -39.04 21.90 -7.75
N PRO A 301 -37.81 22.12 -8.26
CA PRO A 301 -37.41 23.41 -8.81
C PRO A 301 -38.17 23.80 -10.09
N SER A 302 -39.02 22.93 -10.58
CA SER A 302 -39.79 23.13 -11.85
C SER A 302 -41.23 23.53 -11.65
N VAL A 303 -41.68 23.87 -10.42
CA VAL A 303 -42.99 24.50 -10.27
C VAL A 303 -42.84 25.98 -10.67
N PRO A 304 -43.33 26.39 -11.81
CA PRO A 304 -43.27 27.80 -12.20
C PRO A 304 -43.99 28.67 -11.18
N GLU A 305 -43.44 29.85 -10.90
CA GLU A 305 -44.05 30.84 -10.00
C GLU A 305 -45.47 31.27 -10.45
N ASP A 306 -45.79 31.04 -11.68
CA ASP A 306 -47.07 31.39 -12.35
C ASP A 306 -48.07 30.25 -12.39
N GLN A 307 -47.81 29.14 -11.70
CA GLN A 307 -48.82 28.07 -11.61
C GLN A 307 -50.10 28.56 -10.96
N PRO A 308 -51.30 28.23 -11.56
CA PRO A 308 -52.58 28.64 -11.00
C PRO A 308 -52.74 28.07 -9.60
N ARG A 309 -53.19 28.94 -8.68
CA ARG A 309 -53.50 28.58 -7.30
C ARG A 309 -54.99 28.81 -7.06
N ASP A 310 -55.57 28.00 -6.17
CA ASP A 310 -56.93 28.22 -5.71
C ASP A 310 -57.05 29.46 -4.78
N ALA A 311 -58.25 29.73 -4.29
CA ALA A 311 -58.53 30.86 -3.39
C ALA A 311 -57.82 30.74 -2.03
N ASP A 312 -57.39 29.55 -1.67
CA ASP A 312 -56.69 29.23 -0.42
C ASP A 312 -55.19 29.19 -0.61
N GLY A 313 -54.67 29.38 -1.85
CA GLY A 313 -53.26 29.42 -2.16
C GLY A 313 -52.62 28.11 -2.60
N ASN A 314 -53.39 27.00 -2.66
CA ASN A 314 -52.87 25.69 -3.05
C ASN A 314 -52.65 25.61 -4.57
N ILE A 315 -51.69 24.87 -4.99
CA ILE A 315 -51.37 24.67 -6.42
C ILE A 315 -52.47 23.83 -7.06
N ILE A 316 -53.04 24.31 -8.16
CA ILE A 316 -54.02 23.56 -8.95
C ILE A 316 -53.28 22.71 -9.97
N ALA A 317 -53.51 21.39 -9.97
CA ALA A 317 -53.03 20.50 -11.00
C ALA A 317 -53.49 20.95 -12.40
N THR A 318 -52.61 21.06 -13.34
CA THR A 318 -52.92 21.42 -14.73
C THR A 318 -52.62 20.25 -15.66
N GLU A 319 -53.10 20.33 -16.89
CA GLU A 319 -52.91 19.30 -17.92
C GLU A 319 -51.40 19.04 -18.20
N ASP A 320 -50.58 20.08 -18.04
CA ASP A 320 -49.13 20.00 -18.21
C ASP A 320 -48.39 19.45 -16.97
N TYR A 321 -49.01 19.55 -15.79
CA TYR A 321 -48.42 19.11 -14.50
C TYR A 321 -49.46 18.38 -13.59
N PRO A 322 -49.95 17.21 -14.04
CA PRO A 322 -51.08 16.54 -13.37
C PRO A 322 -50.79 15.93 -11.96
N TYR A 323 -49.50 15.92 -11.55
CA TYR A 323 -49.06 15.25 -10.32
C TYR A 323 -48.53 16.21 -9.27
N LEU A 324 -48.58 17.53 -9.52
CA LEU A 324 -48.13 18.51 -8.53
C LEU A 324 -49.24 18.83 -7.59
N THR A 325 -49.35 18.07 -6.50
CA THR A 325 -50.14 18.45 -5.33
C THR A 325 -49.14 18.82 -4.23
N GLU A 326 -49.44 19.89 -3.46
CA GLU A 326 -48.67 20.11 -2.22
C GLU A 326 -48.98 18.91 -1.33
N ASP A 327 -47.91 18.21 -0.95
CA ASP A 327 -47.99 17.12 0.04
C ASP A 327 -48.33 17.74 1.41
N PRO A 328 -49.27 17.21 2.18
CA PRO A 328 -49.73 17.77 3.43
C PRO A 328 -48.66 17.80 4.52
#